data_b25ebb6d3947dbb452150d308464b4a6
#
_entry.id   b25ebb6d3947dbb452150d308464b4a6
#
_cell.length_a   1.000
_cell.length_b   1.000
_cell.length_c   1.000
_cell.angle_alpha   90.00
_cell.angle_beta   90.00
_cell.angle_gamma   90.00
#
_symmetry.space_group_name_H-M   'P 1'
#
loop_
_entity.id
_entity.type
_entity.pdbx_description
1 polymer ?
#
loop_
_entity_poly.entity_id
_entity_poly.type
_entity_poly.pdbx_seq_one_letter_code
_entity_poly.pdbx_strand_id
1 'polypeptide(L)'
;MPAFSTPARFKPLFLTCLLGLASLGAASAASADAFVDQLAVANAAEIQASQVALQKANFDDTRTLARRLINNHTDLAQQLAELATQLNISLPDDATLKAQAAKLQTPGAKGQSFDAAFATAQIKAHEQAVKLFENEAQTATIPELKAFAVTNLPMMKHHLQMAERLLKTHRH
;
A
#
# COMPACT_ATOMS: atom_id res chain seq x y z
N MET A 1 55.51 41.17 -52.71
CA MET A 1 55.32 39.80 -52.18
C MET A 1 54.12 39.83 -51.29
N PRO A 2 53.00 39.20 -51.66
CA PRO A 2 51.77 39.23 -50.87
C PRO A 2 51.74 38.06 -49.87
N ALA A 3 51.32 38.34 -48.65
CA ALA A 3 51.11 37.38 -47.59
C ALA A 3 49.80 36.62 -47.79
N PHE A 4 49.89 35.31 -47.74
CA PHE A 4 48.74 34.40 -47.83
C PHE A 4 47.99 34.37 -46.47
N SER A 5 46.71 34.77 -46.50
CA SER A 5 45.78 34.69 -45.39
C SER A 5 45.11 33.29 -45.44
N THR A 6 45.22 32.54 -44.33
CA THR A 6 44.58 31.24 -44.17
C THR A 6 43.14 31.40 -43.70
N PRO A 7 42.16 30.67 -44.25
CA PRO A 7 40.76 30.74 -43.79
C PRO A 7 40.56 29.94 -42.51
N ALA A 8 39.86 30.54 -41.56
CA ALA A 8 39.40 29.92 -40.33
C ALA A 8 38.37 28.81 -40.60
N ARG A 9 38.69 27.60 -40.17
CA ARG A 9 37.76 26.47 -40.18
C ARG A 9 36.74 26.61 -39.06
N PHE A 10 35.50 26.94 -39.41
CA PHE A 10 34.33 26.75 -38.53
C PHE A 10 34.06 25.28 -38.32
N LYS A 11 34.17 24.79 -37.07
CA LYS A 11 33.67 23.49 -36.68
C LYS A 11 32.18 23.64 -36.34
N PRO A 12 31.26 22.85 -36.91
CA PRO A 12 29.88 22.86 -36.46
C PRO A 12 29.79 22.18 -35.09
N LEU A 13 29.29 22.91 -34.11
CA LEU A 13 28.94 22.41 -32.79
C LEU A 13 27.63 21.65 -32.93
N PHE A 14 27.69 20.32 -33.11
CA PHE A 14 26.51 19.46 -32.95
C PHE A 14 26.21 19.39 -31.47
N LEU A 15 25.23 20.19 -31.00
CA LEU A 15 24.63 20.09 -29.72
C LEU A 15 23.64 18.91 -29.75
N THR A 16 24.11 17.75 -29.33
CA THR A 16 23.27 16.58 -29.10
C THR A 16 22.42 16.81 -27.84
N CYS A 17 21.22 17.34 -28.02
CA CYS A 17 20.15 17.32 -27.01
C CYS A 17 19.51 15.91 -27.03
N LEU A 18 20.07 14.98 -26.27
CA LEU A 18 19.47 13.67 -26.03
C LEU A 18 19.75 13.26 -24.60
N LEU A 19 19.05 13.84 -23.63
CA LEU A 19 18.95 13.33 -22.23
C LEU A 19 17.78 14.06 -21.56
N GLY A 20 16.61 13.46 -21.59
CA GLY A 20 15.45 14.05 -20.93
C GLY A 20 14.20 13.17 -20.80
N LEU A 21 14.23 11.90 -21.24
CA LEU A 21 13.03 11.05 -21.20
C LEU A 21 13.12 9.83 -20.26
N ALA A 22 14.27 9.59 -19.61
CA ALA A 22 14.43 8.41 -18.76
C ALA A 22 14.04 8.62 -17.28
N SER A 23 13.88 9.87 -16.81
CA SER A 23 13.69 10.14 -15.38
C SER A 23 12.24 10.02 -14.90
N LEU A 24 11.25 10.26 -15.74
CA LEU A 24 9.84 10.15 -15.35
C LEU A 24 9.40 8.69 -15.17
N GLY A 25 9.89 7.78 -16.03
CA GLY A 25 9.56 6.36 -15.95
C GLY A 25 10.11 5.68 -14.68
N ALA A 26 11.33 6.02 -14.26
CA ALA A 26 11.95 5.43 -13.07
C ALA A 26 11.26 5.89 -11.76
N ALA A 27 10.86 7.15 -11.66
CA ALA A 27 10.15 7.66 -10.49
C ALA A 27 8.74 7.04 -10.37
N SER A 28 8.06 6.82 -11.49
CA SER A 28 6.74 6.18 -11.53
C SER A 28 6.80 4.70 -11.14
N ALA A 29 7.80 3.95 -11.62
CA ALA A 29 8.02 2.56 -11.23
C ALA A 29 8.33 2.43 -9.74
N ALA A 30 9.23 3.24 -9.20
CA ALA A 30 9.58 3.22 -7.78
C ALA A 30 8.39 3.55 -6.86
N SER A 31 7.47 4.43 -7.28
CA SER A 31 6.25 4.72 -6.50
C SER A 31 5.23 3.57 -6.57
N ALA A 32 5.14 2.91 -7.72
CA ALA A 32 4.30 1.73 -7.91
C ALA A 32 4.75 0.56 -7.02
N ASP A 33 6.04 0.25 -7.04
CA ASP A 33 6.64 -0.77 -6.18
C ASP A 33 6.39 -0.46 -4.70
N ALA A 34 6.56 0.79 -4.28
CA ALA A 34 6.35 1.21 -2.89
C ALA A 34 4.88 1.04 -2.44
N PHE A 35 3.90 1.36 -3.29
CA PHE A 35 2.48 1.15 -2.98
C PHE A 35 2.17 -0.34 -2.84
N VAL A 36 2.62 -1.14 -3.81
CA VAL A 36 2.37 -2.59 -3.84
C VAL A 36 2.99 -3.28 -2.62
N ASP A 37 4.25 -2.95 -2.28
CA ASP A 37 4.94 -3.49 -1.11
C ASP A 37 4.25 -3.12 0.21
N GLN A 38 3.93 -1.84 0.40
CA GLN A 38 3.25 -1.36 1.60
C GLN A 38 1.89 -2.03 1.78
N LEU A 39 1.12 -2.15 0.69
CA LEU A 39 -0.19 -2.78 0.72
C LEU A 39 -0.08 -4.27 1.00
N ALA A 40 0.87 -4.98 0.39
CA ALA A 40 1.07 -6.41 0.64
C ALA A 40 1.37 -6.69 2.12
N VAL A 41 2.26 -5.91 2.73
CA VAL A 41 2.62 -6.04 4.16
C VAL A 41 1.45 -5.68 5.06
N ALA A 42 0.76 -4.57 4.81
CA ALA A 42 -0.41 -4.15 5.59
C ALA A 42 -1.52 -5.20 5.51
N ASN A 43 -1.79 -5.73 4.33
CA ASN A 43 -2.80 -6.75 4.09
C ASN A 43 -2.49 -8.06 4.84
N ALA A 44 -1.24 -8.50 4.82
CA ALA A 44 -0.80 -9.67 5.60
C ALA A 44 -0.95 -9.42 7.12
N ALA A 45 -0.66 -8.21 7.60
CA ALA A 45 -0.84 -7.84 8.99
C ALA A 45 -2.31 -7.89 9.43
N GLU A 46 -3.23 -7.44 8.58
CA GLU A 46 -4.67 -7.48 8.83
C GLU A 46 -5.19 -8.91 8.92
N ILE A 47 -4.77 -9.79 8.04
CA ILE A 47 -5.12 -11.22 8.09
C ILE A 47 -4.61 -11.85 9.40
N GLN A 48 -3.35 -11.61 9.78
CA GLN A 48 -2.77 -12.15 11.03
C GLN A 48 -3.50 -11.62 12.28
N ALA A 49 -3.73 -10.33 12.39
CA ALA A 49 -4.43 -9.70 13.50
C ALA A 49 -5.85 -10.28 13.65
N SER A 50 -6.54 -10.44 12.52
CA SER A 50 -7.90 -10.98 12.48
C SER A 50 -7.94 -12.47 12.84
N GLN A 51 -6.95 -13.27 12.44
CA GLN A 51 -6.81 -14.67 12.88
C GLN A 51 -6.64 -14.77 14.40
N VAL A 52 -5.84 -13.89 15.00
CA VAL A 52 -5.69 -13.82 16.47
C VAL A 52 -7.02 -13.41 17.11
N ALA A 53 -7.77 -12.47 16.52
CA ALA A 53 -9.05 -12.04 17.04
C ALA A 53 -10.10 -13.16 17.03
N LEU A 54 -10.11 -14.03 16.02
CA LEU A 54 -10.99 -15.21 16.04
C LEU A 54 -10.77 -16.13 17.25
N GLN A 55 -9.52 -16.20 17.72
CA GLN A 55 -9.16 -17.07 18.84
C GLN A 55 -9.37 -16.42 20.21
N LYS A 56 -9.15 -15.08 20.31
CA LYS A 56 -9.04 -14.37 21.58
C LYS A 56 -10.21 -13.45 21.90
N ALA A 57 -11.07 -13.13 20.93
CA ALA A 57 -12.20 -12.25 21.14
C ALA A 57 -13.19 -12.83 22.16
N ASN A 58 -13.69 -11.97 23.04
CA ASN A 58 -14.71 -12.33 24.00
C ASN A 58 -16.12 -12.23 23.40
N PHE A 59 -16.30 -11.36 22.42
CA PHE A 59 -17.60 -11.06 21.83
C PHE A 59 -17.75 -11.54 20.39
N ASP A 60 -18.97 -11.92 20.02
CA ASP A 60 -19.28 -12.47 18.68
C ASP A 60 -19.20 -11.41 17.58
N ASP A 61 -19.48 -10.16 17.86
CA ASP A 61 -19.35 -9.08 16.89
C ASP A 61 -17.88 -8.81 16.51
N THR A 62 -16.94 -8.94 17.47
CA THR A 62 -15.50 -8.91 17.21
C THR A 62 -15.09 -10.08 16.30
N ARG A 63 -15.54 -11.31 16.59
CA ARG A 63 -15.28 -12.47 15.74
C ARG A 63 -15.88 -12.31 14.35
N THR A 64 -17.05 -11.69 14.25
CA THR A 64 -17.72 -11.42 12.97
C THR A 64 -16.94 -10.41 12.12
N LEU A 65 -16.46 -9.33 12.74
CA LEU A 65 -15.57 -8.38 12.07
C LEU A 65 -14.29 -9.10 11.59
N ALA A 66 -13.65 -9.87 12.46
CA ALA A 66 -12.41 -10.59 12.15
C ALA A 66 -12.57 -11.54 10.94
N ARG A 67 -13.65 -12.32 10.88
CA ARG A 67 -13.93 -13.18 9.71
C ARG A 67 -14.08 -12.38 8.43
N ARG A 68 -14.79 -11.25 8.48
CA ARG A 68 -14.97 -10.38 7.33
C ARG A 68 -13.64 -9.80 6.86
N LEU A 69 -12.80 -9.34 7.79
CA LEU A 69 -11.47 -8.82 7.46
C LEU A 69 -10.60 -9.89 6.81
N ILE A 70 -10.56 -11.12 7.35
CA ILE A 70 -9.81 -12.23 6.74
C ILE A 70 -10.26 -12.46 5.30
N ASN A 71 -11.55 -12.59 5.04
CA ASN A 71 -12.06 -12.87 3.71
C ASN A 71 -11.71 -11.72 2.74
N ASN A 72 -12.06 -10.49 3.09
CA ASN A 72 -11.84 -9.35 2.21
C ASN A 72 -10.36 -9.06 1.96
N HIS A 73 -9.50 -9.22 2.97
CA HIS A 73 -8.06 -9.02 2.79
C HIS A 73 -7.39 -10.19 2.07
N THR A 74 -7.94 -11.40 2.14
CA THR A 74 -7.50 -12.53 1.29
C THR A 74 -7.83 -12.27 -0.17
N ASP A 75 -9.05 -11.82 -0.47
CA ASP A 75 -9.46 -11.46 -1.83
C ASP A 75 -8.62 -10.29 -2.36
N LEU A 76 -8.34 -9.29 -1.52
CA LEU A 76 -7.49 -8.15 -1.88
C LEU A 76 -6.04 -8.59 -2.17
N ALA A 77 -5.51 -9.56 -1.42
CA ALA A 77 -4.17 -10.11 -1.66
C ALA A 77 -4.08 -10.79 -3.03
N GLN A 78 -5.11 -11.55 -3.42
CA GLN A 78 -5.17 -12.19 -4.73
C GLN A 78 -5.23 -11.14 -5.86
N GLN A 79 -6.11 -10.14 -5.75
CA GLN A 79 -6.20 -9.04 -6.72
C GLN A 79 -4.87 -8.29 -6.85
N LEU A 80 -4.18 -8.04 -5.73
CA LEU A 80 -2.88 -7.37 -5.73
C LEU A 80 -1.80 -8.23 -6.42
N ALA A 81 -1.81 -9.55 -6.21
CA ALA A 81 -0.86 -10.47 -6.84
C ALA A 81 -1.06 -10.55 -8.37
N GLU A 82 -2.32 -10.57 -8.81
CA GLU A 82 -2.65 -10.52 -10.23
C GLU A 82 -2.19 -9.20 -10.86
N LEU A 83 -2.47 -8.08 -10.20
CA LEU A 83 -2.04 -6.76 -10.67
C LEU A 83 -0.51 -6.63 -10.71
N ALA A 84 0.19 -7.07 -9.66
CA ALA A 84 1.65 -7.06 -9.61
C ALA A 84 2.26 -7.88 -10.75
N THR A 85 1.68 -9.05 -11.05
CA THR A 85 2.09 -9.89 -12.19
C THR A 85 1.89 -9.16 -13.52
N GLN A 86 0.75 -8.50 -13.73
CA GLN A 86 0.45 -7.73 -14.96
C GLN A 86 1.43 -6.58 -15.16
N LEU A 87 1.85 -5.94 -14.07
CA LEU A 87 2.75 -4.79 -14.08
C LEU A 87 4.24 -5.17 -14.00
N ASN A 88 4.57 -6.47 -13.92
CA ASN A 88 5.91 -6.98 -13.67
C ASN A 88 6.55 -6.42 -12.39
N ILE A 89 5.74 -6.22 -11.34
CA ILE A 89 6.18 -5.82 -10.01
C ILE A 89 6.35 -7.09 -9.16
N SER A 90 7.50 -7.21 -8.48
CA SER A 90 7.76 -8.34 -7.60
C SER A 90 7.13 -8.11 -6.23
N LEU A 91 6.35 -9.07 -5.73
CA LEU A 91 5.89 -9.07 -4.35
C LEU A 91 6.96 -9.65 -3.41
N PRO A 92 7.02 -9.19 -2.15
CA PRO A 92 7.79 -9.87 -1.13
C PRO A 92 7.32 -11.32 -0.95
N ASP A 93 8.25 -12.22 -0.65
CA ASP A 93 7.90 -13.62 -0.35
C ASP A 93 7.10 -13.75 0.96
N ASP A 94 6.42 -14.89 1.13
CA ASP A 94 5.54 -15.16 2.28
C ASP A 94 6.27 -15.03 3.63
N ALA A 95 7.53 -15.44 3.71
CA ALA A 95 8.30 -15.34 4.96
C ALA A 95 8.60 -13.88 5.31
N THR A 96 8.97 -13.09 4.32
CA THR A 96 9.19 -11.64 4.44
C THR A 96 7.90 -10.93 4.81
N LEU A 97 6.79 -11.20 4.12
CA LEU A 97 5.46 -10.64 4.44
C LEU A 97 5.07 -10.95 5.88
N LYS A 98 5.18 -12.21 6.30
CA LYS A 98 4.86 -12.63 7.66
C LYS A 98 5.71 -11.92 8.72
N ALA A 99 7.01 -11.80 8.47
CA ALA A 99 7.93 -11.14 9.40
C ALA A 99 7.69 -9.64 9.49
N GLN A 100 7.39 -8.97 8.38
CA GLN A 100 7.10 -7.54 8.34
C GLN A 100 5.70 -7.25 8.93
N ALA A 101 4.71 -8.05 8.62
CA ALA A 101 3.36 -7.95 9.18
C ALA A 101 3.37 -8.06 10.71
N ALA A 102 4.17 -8.97 11.27
CA ALA A 102 4.30 -9.13 12.72
C ALA A 102 4.81 -7.85 13.41
N LYS A 103 5.63 -7.03 12.74
CA LYS A 103 6.12 -5.75 13.28
C LYS A 103 5.04 -4.67 13.34
N LEU A 104 3.99 -4.78 12.54
CA LEU A 104 2.87 -3.84 12.52
C LEU A 104 1.85 -4.13 13.62
N GLN A 105 1.91 -5.30 14.29
CA GLN A 105 1.01 -5.64 15.38
C GLN A 105 1.20 -4.68 16.55
N THR A 106 0.13 -4.00 16.96
CA THR A 106 0.16 -3.05 18.06
C THR A 106 -0.39 -3.71 19.31
N PRO A 107 0.38 -3.79 20.41
CA PRO A 107 -0.15 -4.24 21.70
C PRO A 107 -1.28 -3.32 22.17
N GLY A 108 -2.31 -3.91 22.76
CA GLY A 108 -3.37 -3.13 23.41
C GLY A 108 -2.84 -2.29 24.58
N ALA A 109 -3.54 -1.20 24.88
CA ALA A 109 -3.22 -0.39 26.05
C ALA A 109 -3.42 -1.20 27.35
N LYS A 110 -2.60 -0.89 28.37
CA LYS A 110 -2.70 -1.57 29.67
C LYS A 110 -4.11 -1.37 30.27
N GLY A 111 -4.75 -2.48 30.64
CA GLY A 111 -6.10 -2.47 31.20
C GLY A 111 -7.25 -2.44 30.19
N GLN A 112 -6.95 -2.38 28.91
CA GLN A 112 -7.95 -2.47 27.84
C GLN A 112 -8.35 -3.94 27.59
N SER A 113 -9.65 -4.19 27.34
CA SER A 113 -10.10 -5.53 26.89
C SER A 113 -9.50 -5.88 25.53
N PHE A 114 -9.37 -7.18 25.21
CA PHE A 114 -8.88 -7.62 23.92
C PHE A 114 -9.71 -7.02 22.78
N ASP A 115 -11.04 -7.05 22.89
CA ASP A 115 -11.97 -6.58 21.84
C ASP A 115 -11.81 -5.07 21.58
N ALA A 116 -11.71 -4.26 22.65
CA ALA A 116 -11.44 -2.83 22.51
C ALA A 116 -10.04 -2.55 21.94
N ALA A 117 -9.03 -3.33 22.34
CA ALA A 117 -7.67 -3.21 21.82
C ALA A 117 -7.62 -3.57 20.33
N PHE A 118 -8.28 -4.65 19.91
CA PHE A 118 -8.42 -5.04 18.51
C PHE A 118 -9.11 -3.94 17.70
N ALA A 119 -10.27 -3.45 18.17
CA ALA A 119 -10.98 -2.37 17.48
C ALA A 119 -10.13 -1.11 17.32
N THR A 120 -9.38 -0.72 18.37
CA THR A 120 -8.46 0.43 18.32
C THR A 120 -7.35 0.23 17.29
N ALA A 121 -6.75 -0.96 17.24
CA ALA A 121 -5.74 -1.30 16.27
C ALA A 121 -6.29 -1.26 14.84
N GLN A 122 -7.51 -1.80 14.65
CA GLN A 122 -8.20 -1.80 13.35
C GLN A 122 -8.51 -0.38 12.86
N ILE A 123 -8.95 0.52 13.73
CA ILE A 123 -9.16 1.94 13.36
C ILE A 123 -7.88 2.53 12.83
N LYS A 124 -6.77 2.40 13.57
CA LYS A 124 -5.48 2.97 13.18
C LYS A 124 -4.99 2.42 11.84
N ALA A 125 -5.07 1.11 11.66
CA ALA A 125 -4.63 0.45 10.44
C ALA A 125 -5.47 0.88 9.22
N HIS A 126 -6.81 0.94 9.37
CA HIS A 126 -7.68 1.34 8.28
C HIS A 126 -7.64 2.84 7.97
N GLU A 127 -7.37 3.72 8.95
CA GLU A 127 -7.06 5.12 8.67
C GLU A 127 -5.80 5.26 7.80
N GLN A 128 -4.78 4.46 8.06
CA GLN A 128 -3.57 4.42 7.23
C GLN A 128 -3.85 3.84 5.84
N ALA A 129 -4.61 2.76 5.76
CA ALA A 129 -5.01 2.16 4.50
C ALA A 129 -5.85 3.13 3.65
N VAL A 130 -6.82 3.83 4.23
CA VAL A 130 -7.62 4.83 3.52
C VAL A 130 -6.71 5.92 2.92
N LYS A 131 -5.76 6.45 3.69
CA LYS A 131 -4.80 7.45 3.19
C LYS A 131 -3.92 6.89 2.07
N LEU A 132 -3.45 5.65 2.19
CA LEU A 132 -2.64 4.99 1.17
C LEU A 132 -3.42 4.86 -0.15
N PHE A 133 -4.66 4.38 -0.09
CA PHE A 133 -5.52 4.23 -1.25
C PHE A 133 -5.98 5.57 -1.85
N GLU A 134 -6.27 6.58 -1.01
CA GLU A 134 -6.62 7.94 -1.49
C GLU A 134 -5.44 8.58 -2.22
N ASN A 135 -4.23 8.45 -1.67
CA ASN A 135 -3.02 8.94 -2.33
C ASN A 135 -2.81 8.27 -3.68
N GLU A 136 -2.88 6.94 -3.73
CA GLU A 136 -2.67 6.18 -4.98
C GLU A 136 -3.75 6.51 -6.02
N ALA A 137 -5.02 6.61 -5.61
CA ALA A 137 -6.11 7.01 -6.49
C ALA A 137 -5.92 8.40 -7.12
N GLN A 138 -5.23 9.31 -6.43
CA GLN A 138 -4.97 10.67 -6.90
C GLN A 138 -3.67 10.78 -7.71
N THR A 139 -2.60 10.13 -7.27
CA THR A 139 -1.25 10.38 -7.74
C THR A 139 -0.70 9.30 -8.67
N ALA A 140 -1.30 8.09 -8.70
CA ALA A 140 -0.83 7.02 -9.57
C ALA A 140 -0.79 7.44 -11.03
N THR A 141 0.35 7.24 -11.66
CA THR A 141 0.55 7.46 -13.10
C THR A 141 0.27 6.22 -13.94
N ILE A 142 0.21 5.03 -13.28
CA ILE A 142 -0.16 3.75 -13.89
C ILE A 142 -1.69 3.60 -13.75
N PRO A 143 -2.43 3.56 -14.87
CA PRO A 143 -3.90 3.54 -14.84
C PRO A 143 -4.48 2.35 -14.06
N GLU A 144 -3.84 1.19 -14.12
CA GLU A 144 -4.27 -0.03 -13.45
C GLU A 144 -4.16 0.10 -11.92
N LEU A 145 -3.08 0.70 -11.41
CA LEU A 145 -2.92 0.99 -9.97
C LEU A 145 -3.95 2.01 -9.50
N LYS A 146 -4.18 3.05 -10.29
CA LYS A 146 -5.22 4.05 -10.00
C LYS A 146 -6.60 3.40 -9.92
N ALA A 147 -6.95 2.57 -10.90
CA ALA A 147 -8.21 1.86 -10.94
C ALA A 147 -8.37 0.90 -9.76
N PHE A 148 -7.30 0.16 -9.42
CA PHE A 148 -7.26 -0.72 -8.26
C PHE A 148 -7.51 0.05 -6.96
N ALA A 149 -6.85 1.19 -6.78
CA ALA A 149 -7.02 2.02 -5.60
C ALA A 149 -8.44 2.59 -5.50
N VAL A 150 -8.99 3.13 -6.58
CA VAL A 150 -10.37 3.67 -6.63
C VAL A 150 -11.40 2.59 -6.30
N THR A 151 -11.22 1.38 -6.85
CA THR A 151 -12.15 0.27 -6.68
C THR A 151 -12.18 -0.25 -5.23
N ASN A 152 -11.02 -0.31 -4.57
CA ASN A 152 -10.90 -0.90 -3.23
C ASN A 152 -11.01 0.12 -2.07
N LEU A 153 -10.88 1.42 -2.33
CA LEU A 153 -11.02 2.47 -1.31
C LEU A 153 -12.35 2.43 -0.53
N PRO A 154 -13.52 2.20 -1.16
CA PRO A 154 -14.78 2.09 -0.40
C PRO A 154 -14.77 0.95 0.63
N MET A 155 -14.13 -0.18 0.33
CA MET A 155 -13.99 -1.29 1.27
C MET A 155 -13.15 -0.90 2.47
N MET A 156 -12.03 -0.20 2.30
CA MET A 156 -11.20 0.29 3.41
C MET A 156 -11.99 1.25 4.32
N LYS A 157 -12.74 2.18 3.74
CA LYS A 157 -13.61 3.11 4.48
C LYS A 157 -14.71 2.37 5.24
N HIS A 158 -15.27 1.31 4.66
CA HIS A 158 -16.29 0.50 5.33
C HIS A 158 -15.72 -0.26 6.53
N HIS A 159 -14.52 -0.84 6.39
CA HIS A 159 -13.84 -1.51 7.50
C HIS A 159 -13.52 -0.54 8.65
N LEU A 160 -13.04 0.66 8.33
CA LEU A 160 -12.83 1.72 9.34
C LEU A 160 -14.10 1.99 10.15
N GLN A 161 -15.22 2.21 9.47
CA GLN A 161 -16.52 2.44 10.13
C GLN A 161 -16.98 1.25 10.99
N MET A 162 -16.67 0.02 10.56
CA MET A 162 -16.99 -1.18 11.35
C MET A 162 -16.16 -1.23 12.64
N ALA A 163 -14.86 -0.93 12.55
CA ALA A 163 -13.96 -0.89 13.69
C ALA A 163 -14.34 0.21 14.70
N GLU A 164 -14.72 1.40 14.20
CA GLU A 164 -15.22 2.49 15.04
C GLU A 164 -16.49 2.10 15.80
N ARG A 165 -17.45 1.43 15.14
CA ARG A 165 -18.66 0.92 15.80
C ARG A 165 -18.32 -0.11 16.86
N LEU A 166 -17.42 -1.06 16.54
CA LEU A 166 -16.97 -2.07 17.47
C LEU A 166 -16.34 -1.46 18.73
N LEU A 167 -15.43 -0.48 18.54
CA LEU A 167 -14.82 0.23 19.67
C LEU A 167 -15.87 0.94 20.54
N LYS A 168 -16.85 1.59 19.92
CA LYS A 168 -17.93 2.27 20.66
C LYS A 168 -18.73 1.31 21.54
N THR A 169 -18.92 0.06 21.09
CA THR A 169 -19.64 -0.98 21.84
C THR A 169 -18.82 -1.50 23.02
N HIS A 170 -17.48 -1.62 22.88
CA HIS A 170 -16.61 -2.31 23.85
C HIS A 170 -15.62 -1.38 24.58
N ARG A 171 -15.91 -0.10 24.69
CA ARG A 171 -15.03 0.89 25.36
C ARG A 171 -14.85 0.70 26.87
N HIS A 172 -15.64 -0.18 27.48
CA HIS A 172 -15.71 -0.32 28.94
C HIS A 172 -14.84 -1.44 29.45
#